data_5cd5608a245faacc4c67aaead38fd958
#
_entry.id   5cd5608a245faacc4c67aaead38fd958
#
_cell.length_a   1.000
_cell.length_b   1.000
_cell.length_c   1.000
_cell.angle_alpha   90.00
_cell.angle_beta   90.00
_cell.angle_gamma   90.00
#
_symmetry.space_group_name_H-M   'P 1'
#
loop_
_entity.id
_entity.type
_entity.pdbx_description
1 polymer ?
#
loop_
_entity_poly.entity_id
_entity_poly.type
_entity_poly.pdbx_seq_one_letter_code
_entity_poly.pdbx_strand_id
1 'polypeptide(L)'
;MGDDINEHMEGSKKSISKYTFECSYKFIVETNGDIDREVKQNILNFMDFIESEYSLKTPLNIDFFDKDYLVDRTGKKVGYIFYWLDLKKYPNIYSEDEFPSIELPVSKNKWSVDEILTSFIEALSMYYAWCLNIMHDNYEVDDSLVDSILKEYRRKYPF
;
A
#
# COMPACT_ATOMS: atom_id res chain seq x y z
N MET A 1 -11.91 21.43 19.66
CA MET A 1 -12.02 21.03 19.42
C MET A 1 -11.71 20.47 18.83
N GLY A 2 -11.70 20.22 18.55
CA GLY A 2 -11.53 19.81 18.17
C GLY A 2 -11.31 18.97 17.59
N ASP A 3 -11.02 18.46 17.56
CA ASP A 3 -10.88 17.57 17.05
C ASP A 3 -11.57 16.64 16.93
N ASP A 4 -12.03 16.42 17.49
CA ASP A 4 -12.79 15.44 17.42
C ASP A 4 -13.80 15.52 16.53
N ILE A 5 -13.98 16.44 16.01
CA ILE A 5 -14.82 16.58 15.08
C ILE A 5 -14.66 15.69 14.09
N ASN A 6 -13.51 15.39 13.71
CA ASN A 6 -13.30 14.60 12.71
C ASN A 6 -13.77 13.35 12.86
N GLU A 7 -13.81 12.87 13.95
CA GLU A 7 -14.07 11.68 14.11
C GLU A 7 -15.35 11.29 13.80
N HIS A 8 -16.26 12.09 13.89
CA HIS A 8 -17.43 11.59 13.60
C HIS A 8 -17.96 11.96 12.39
N MET A 9 -17.31 12.48 11.68
CA MET A 9 -17.74 12.84 10.59
C MET A 9 -17.87 11.99 9.78
N GLU A 10 -18.05 11.60 9.49
CA GLU A 10 -18.12 11.14 8.85
C GLU A 10 -18.24 10.26 8.20
N GLY A 11 -18.48 9.79 8.13
CA GLY A 11 -18.51 8.70 7.75
C GLY A 11 -17.70 8.40 6.95
N SER A 12 -17.00 8.73 7.07
CA SER A 12 -16.22 8.83 6.30
C SER A 12 -15.15 7.97 6.26
N LYS A 13 -14.09 8.32 5.68
CA LYS A 13 -12.87 7.63 5.64
C LYS A 13 -12.34 7.53 7.03
N LYS A 14 -11.48 6.55 7.23
CA LYS A 14 -11.03 6.31 8.46
C LYS A 14 -10.13 7.18 8.96
N SER A 15 -10.03 7.14 10.08
CA SER A 15 -9.43 7.88 10.72
C SER A 15 -8.14 7.88 10.97
N ILE A 16 -7.40 7.38 10.38
CA ILE A 16 -6.09 7.85 10.35
C ILE A 16 -6.18 9.01 9.43
N SER A 17 -6.64 10.12 9.94
CA SER A 17 -6.97 11.27 9.12
C SER A 17 -5.79 11.79 8.32
N LYS A 18 -4.58 11.56 8.81
CA LYS A 18 -3.39 11.99 8.05
C LYS A 18 -3.24 11.25 6.73
N TYR A 19 -3.95 10.15 6.55
CA TYR A 19 -3.91 9.40 5.32
C TYR A 19 -5.18 9.60 4.49
N THR A 20 -5.98 10.59 4.79
CA THR A 20 -7.19 10.89 4.06
C THR A 20 -6.99 12.19 3.29
N PHE A 21 -7.12 12.15 1.99
CA PHE A 21 -6.88 13.31 1.12
C PHE A 21 -8.17 13.75 0.44
N GLU A 22 -8.22 15.00 0.06
CA GLU A 22 -9.42 15.58 -0.52
C GLU A 22 -9.82 14.86 -1.81
N CYS A 23 -8.88 14.58 -2.67
CA CYS A 23 -9.13 13.80 -3.86
C CYS A 23 -8.47 12.44 -3.69
N SER A 24 -9.14 11.40 -4.08
CA SER A 24 -8.58 10.06 -3.97
C SER A 24 -8.41 9.44 -5.34
N TYR A 25 -7.26 8.84 -5.55
CA TYR A 25 -6.94 8.15 -6.80
C TYR A 25 -7.09 6.64 -6.61
N LYS A 26 -6.90 5.89 -7.66
CA LYS A 26 -7.04 4.44 -7.64
C LYS A 26 -5.70 3.77 -7.81
N PHE A 27 -5.63 2.51 -7.42
CA PHE A 27 -4.48 1.69 -7.73
C PHE A 27 -4.46 1.39 -9.23
N ILE A 28 -3.27 1.27 -9.78
CA ILE A 28 -3.07 0.78 -11.16
C ILE A 28 -2.39 -0.59 -11.01
N VAL A 29 -3.08 -1.64 -11.43
CA VAL A 29 -2.66 -3.01 -11.14
C VAL A 29 -2.07 -3.68 -12.34
N GLU A 30 -0.94 -4.35 -12.16
CA GLU A 30 -0.35 -5.16 -13.21
C GLU A 30 0.08 -6.50 -12.62
N THR A 31 -0.19 -7.59 -13.32
CA THR A 31 0.21 -8.92 -12.87
C THR A 31 1.24 -9.50 -13.82
N ASN A 32 2.25 -10.14 -13.25
CA ASN A 32 3.34 -10.73 -14.01
C ASN A 32 3.44 -12.21 -13.66
N GLY A 33 3.13 -13.05 -14.62
CA GLY A 33 3.09 -14.49 -14.41
C GLY A 33 1.66 -14.95 -14.14
N ASP A 34 1.54 -16.18 -13.71
CA ASP A 34 0.25 -16.81 -13.49
C ASP A 34 -0.08 -16.76 -12.00
N ILE A 35 -0.73 -15.71 -11.58
CA ILE A 35 -1.05 -15.50 -10.17
C ILE A 35 -2.21 -16.39 -9.76
N ASP A 36 -2.07 -17.09 -8.65
CA ASP A 36 -3.11 -17.94 -8.09
C ASP A 36 -4.41 -17.14 -7.94
N ARG A 37 -5.52 -17.73 -8.35
CA ARG A 37 -6.80 -17.03 -8.37
C ARG A 37 -7.25 -16.59 -6.99
N GLU A 38 -7.11 -17.44 -5.98
CA GLU A 38 -7.52 -17.10 -4.63
C GLU A 38 -6.67 -15.99 -4.05
N VAL A 39 -5.36 -16.07 -4.26
CA VAL A 39 -4.45 -15.02 -3.82
C VAL A 39 -4.83 -13.69 -4.49
N LYS A 40 -5.06 -13.71 -5.79
CA LYS A 40 -5.41 -12.50 -6.53
C LYS A 40 -6.70 -11.89 -6.00
N GLN A 41 -7.73 -12.73 -5.77
CA GLN A 41 -9.00 -12.23 -5.30
C GLN A 41 -8.87 -11.58 -3.92
N ASN A 42 -8.09 -12.19 -3.03
CA ASN A 42 -7.88 -11.62 -1.71
C ASN A 42 -7.17 -10.26 -1.77
N ILE A 43 -6.18 -10.14 -2.66
CA ILE A 43 -5.47 -8.89 -2.81
C ILE A 43 -6.38 -7.81 -3.38
N LEU A 44 -7.22 -8.17 -4.36
CA LEU A 44 -8.16 -7.20 -4.94
C LEU A 44 -9.19 -6.74 -3.90
N ASN A 45 -9.65 -7.65 -3.03
CA ASN A 45 -10.55 -7.28 -1.94
C ASN A 45 -9.87 -6.30 -0.99
N PHE A 46 -8.60 -6.53 -0.69
CA PHE A 46 -7.83 -5.63 0.17
C PHE A 46 -7.67 -4.25 -0.49
N MET A 47 -7.42 -4.23 -1.80
CA MET A 47 -7.29 -2.96 -2.52
C MET A 47 -8.61 -2.18 -2.50
N ASP A 48 -9.74 -2.87 -2.66
CA ASP A 48 -11.04 -2.22 -2.55
C ASP A 48 -11.24 -1.64 -1.16
N PHE A 49 -10.83 -2.36 -0.13
CA PHE A 49 -10.90 -1.89 1.25
C PHE A 49 -10.08 -0.60 1.41
N ILE A 50 -8.85 -0.58 0.92
CA ILE A 50 -8.00 0.60 1.04
C ILE A 50 -8.62 1.78 0.28
N GLU A 51 -9.11 1.54 -0.92
CA GLU A 51 -9.69 2.62 -1.71
C GLU A 51 -10.96 3.19 -1.07
N SER A 52 -11.71 2.38 -0.32
CA SER A 52 -12.93 2.84 0.31
C SER A 52 -12.72 3.47 1.68
N GLU A 53 -11.75 2.99 2.44
CA GLU A 53 -11.55 3.45 3.81
C GLU A 53 -10.42 4.46 3.97
N TYR A 54 -9.50 4.48 3.05
CA TYR A 54 -8.37 5.39 3.06
C TYR A 54 -8.36 6.15 1.74
N SER A 55 -7.40 6.98 1.50
CA SER A 55 -7.31 7.73 0.25
C SER A 55 -5.92 7.57 -0.35
N LEU A 56 -5.82 7.67 -1.65
CA LEU A 56 -4.52 7.72 -2.33
C LEU A 56 -4.33 9.13 -2.87
N LYS A 57 -3.22 9.75 -2.51
CA LYS A 57 -2.91 11.12 -2.95
C LYS A 57 -2.53 11.17 -4.43
N THR A 58 -2.05 10.07 -4.97
CA THR A 58 -1.67 9.93 -6.37
C THR A 58 -2.10 8.57 -6.83
N PRO A 59 -2.12 8.31 -8.14
CA PRO A 59 -2.19 6.93 -8.58
C PRO A 59 -1.00 6.16 -8.00
N LEU A 60 -1.18 4.88 -7.74
CA LEU A 60 -0.14 4.04 -7.16
C LEU A 60 -0.11 2.73 -7.94
N ASN A 61 1.02 2.46 -8.56
CA ASN A 61 1.18 1.24 -9.35
C ASN A 61 1.45 0.06 -8.44
N ILE A 62 0.74 -1.03 -8.66
CA ILE A 62 0.94 -2.26 -7.90
C ILE A 62 1.27 -3.37 -8.89
N ASP A 63 2.46 -3.93 -8.77
CA ASP A 63 2.91 -5.00 -9.65
C ASP A 63 3.04 -6.29 -8.87
N PHE A 64 2.31 -7.32 -9.27
CA PHE A 64 2.38 -8.62 -8.64
C PHE A 64 3.23 -9.56 -9.46
N PHE A 65 4.09 -10.33 -8.80
CA PHE A 65 4.95 -11.28 -9.47
C PHE A 65 4.77 -12.69 -8.90
N ASP A 66 4.63 -13.68 -9.78
CA ASP A 66 4.55 -15.07 -9.36
C ASP A 66 5.97 -15.54 -9.01
N LYS A 67 6.48 -15.05 -7.89
CA LYS A 67 7.82 -15.35 -7.41
C LYS A 67 7.80 -15.51 -5.91
N ASP A 68 8.79 -16.23 -5.38
CA ASP A 68 8.91 -16.43 -3.94
C ASP A 68 9.44 -15.18 -3.25
N TYR A 69 10.27 -14.40 -3.92
CA TYR A 69 10.78 -13.15 -3.38
C TYR A 69 11.26 -12.28 -4.52
N LEU A 70 11.49 -11.02 -4.22
CA LEU A 70 12.10 -10.08 -5.16
C LEU A 70 13.53 -9.82 -4.71
N VAL A 71 14.34 -9.25 -5.60
CA VAL A 71 15.71 -8.87 -5.27
C VAL A 71 15.81 -7.37 -5.44
N ASP A 72 16.17 -6.66 -4.36
CA ASP A 72 16.30 -5.21 -4.43
C ASP A 72 17.63 -4.84 -5.10
N ARG A 73 17.88 -3.53 -5.25
CA ARG A 73 19.08 -3.11 -5.96
C ARG A 73 20.35 -3.39 -5.20
N THR A 74 20.29 -3.76 -3.93
CA THR A 74 21.48 -4.16 -3.17
C THR A 74 21.74 -5.65 -3.29
N GLY A 75 20.87 -6.39 -4.00
CA GLY A 75 20.99 -7.84 -4.13
C GLY A 75 20.32 -8.61 -3.03
N LYS A 76 19.58 -7.94 -2.15
CA LYS A 76 18.93 -8.59 -1.03
C LYS A 76 17.54 -9.11 -1.43
N LYS A 77 17.20 -10.31 -0.95
CA LYS A 77 15.87 -10.90 -1.18
C LYS A 77 14.88 -10.23 -0.24
N VAL A 78 13.79 -9.74 -0.79
CA VAL A 78 12.80 -8.97 -0.02
C VAL A 78 11.39 -9.41 -0.36
N GLY A 79 10.45 -9.11 0.55
CA GLY A 79 9.04 -9.44 0.40
C GLY A 79 8.22 -8.32 -0.21
N TYR A 80 8.80 -7.18 -0.48
CA TYR A 80 8.16 -6.09 -1.22
C TYR A 80 9.21 -5.08 -1.60
N ILE A 81 8.92 -4.26 -2.61
CA ILE A 81 9.77 -3.11 -2.94
C ILE A 81 8.85 -1.92 -3.17
N PHE A 82 9.18 -0.78 -2.58
CA PHE A 82 8.48 0.47 -2.83
C PHE A 82 9.41 1.42 -3.59
N TYR A 83 8.96 1.87 -4.76
CA TYR A 83 9.71 2.81 -5.59
C TYR A 83 9.03 4.19 -5.53
N TRP A 84 9.81 5.23 -5.40
CA TRP A 84 9.28 6.60 -5.30
C TRP A 84 10.28 7.61 -5.86
N LEU A 85 9.75 8.76 -6.28
CA LEU A 85 10.58 9.86 -6.73
C LEU A 85 10.80 10.83 -5.59
N ASP A 86 12.00 11.37 -5.53
CA ASP A 86 12.30 12.42 -4.56
C ASP A 86 11.67 13.72 -5.07
N LEU A 87 10.56 14.12 -4.47
CA LEU A 87 9.83 15.31 -4.90
C LEU A 87 10.59 16.61 -4.64
N LYS A 88 11.68 16.57 -3.87
CA LYS A 88 12.53 17.74 -3.74
C LYS A 88 13.32 17.96 -5.01
N LYS A 89 13.69 16.88 -5.70
CA LYS A 89 14.39 16.98 -6.97
C LYS A 89 13.43 17.04 -8.13
N TYR A 90 12.31 16.36 -8.02
CA TYR A 90 11.33 16.22 -9.11
C TYR A 90 9.95 16.63 -8.57
N PRO A 91 9.68 17.93 -8.46
CA PRO A 91 8.48 18.41 -7.77
C PRO A 91 7.18 18.13 -8.50
N ASN A 92 7.24 17.80 -9.78
CA ASN A 92 6.04 17.55 -10.57
C ASN A 92 6.03 16.12 -11.11
N ILE A 93 4.87 15.51 -11.11
CA ILE A 93 4.68 14.20 -11.68
C ILE A 93 3.81 14.35 -12.91
N TYR A 94 4.37 14.03 -14.08
CA TYR A 94 3.66 14.27 -15.32
C TYR A 94 3.21 13.02 -16.06
N SER A 95 3.73 11.85 -15.72
CA SER A 95 3.39 10.64 -16.45
C SER A 95 3.26 9.44 -15.52
N GLU A 96 2.65 8.37 -16.03
CA GLU A 96 2.45 7.16 -15.29
C GLU A 96 3.75 6.54 -14.83
N ASP A 97 4.82 6.71 -15.58
CA ASP A 97 6.12 6.17 -15.23
C ASP A 97 6.72 6.85 -14.00
N GLU A 98 6.17 8.00 -13.64
CA GLU A 98 6.66 8.76 -12.49
C GLU A 98 5.83 8.50 -11.24
N PHE A 99 4.73 7.79 -11.35
CA PHE A 99 3.93 7.47 -10.17
C PHE A 99 4.69 6.48 -9.30
N PRO A 100 4.51 6.56 -8.00
CA PRO A 100 5.14 5.58 -7.11
C PRO A 100 4.61 4.18 -7.40
N SER A 101 5.38 3.16 -7.07
CA SER A 101 4.96 1.80 -7.31
C SER A 101 5.37 0.87 -6.18
N ILE A 102 4.58 -0.16 -6.00
CA ILE A 102 4.85 -1.23 -5.04
C ILE A 102 4.93 -2.53 -5.84
N GLU A 103 5.99 -3.30 -5.60
CA GLU A 103 6.14 -4.63 -6.19
C GLU A 103 6.01 -5.67 -5.09
N LEU A 104 5.24 -6.73 -5.35
CA LEU A 104 4.99 -7.79 -4.40
C LEU A 104 5.19 -9.17 -5.01
N PRO A 105 6.02 -10.03 -4.40
CA PRO A 105 6.08 -11.43 -4.78
C PRO A 105 4.91 -12.13 -4.11
N VAL A 106 4.13 -12.88 -4.87
CA VAL A 106 2.88 -13.43 -4.36
C VAL A 106 2.74 -14.93 -4.62
N SER A 107 3.85 -15.66 -4.71
CA SER A 107 3.78 -17.10 -4.89
C SER A 107 3.13 -17.75 -3.68
N LYS A 108 2.04 -18.49 -3.90
CA LYS A 108 1.36 -19.13 -2.81
C LYS A 108 2.18 -20.27 -2.21
N ASN A 109 3.23 -20.71 -2.89
CA ASN A 109 4.12 -21.73 -2.37
C ASN A 109 5.02 -21.17 -1.27
N LYS A 110 5.17 -19.87 -1.22
CA LYS A 110 6.05 -19.22 -0.26
C LYS A 110 5.27 -18.41 0.77
N TRP A 111 4.19 -17.75 0.37
CA TRP A 111 3.51 -16.77 1.21
C TRP A 111 2.06 -17.15 1.46
N SER A 112 1.61 -16.97 2.69
CA SER A 112 0.18 -17.00 2.98
C SER A 112 -0.43 -15.66 2.53
N VAL A 113 -1.73 -15.61 2.41
CA VAL A 113 -2.41 -14.36 2.05
C VAL A 113 -2.12 -13.29 3.10
N ASP A 114 -2.15 -13.63 4.39
CA ASP A 114 -1.89 -12.63 5.42
C ASP A 114 -0.45 -12.10 5.37
N GLU A 115 0.51 -12.94 5.00
CA GLU A 115 1.88 -12.48 4.84
C GLU A 115 2.00 -11.51 3.67
N ILE A 116 1.31 -11.80 2.56
CA ILE A 116 1.30 -10.91 1.42
C ILE A 116 0.65 -9.58 1.80
N LEU A 117 -0.47 -9.62 2.50
CA LEU A 117 -1.16 -8.41 2.91
C LEU A 117 -0.32 -7.59 3.90
N THR A 118 0.40 -8.25 4.79
CA THR A 118 1.30 -7.55 5.71
C THR A 118 2.38 -6.81 4.93
N SER A 119 3.00 -7.46 3.95
CA SER A 119 4.00 -6.81 3.10
C SER A 119 3.40 -5.63 2.34
N PHE A 120 2.19 -5.80 1.84
CA PHE A 120 1.49 -4.73 1.11
C PHE A 120 1.24 -3.54 2.04
N ILE A 121 0.79 -3.79 3.26
CA ILE A 121 0.52 -2.71 4.22
C ILE A 121 1.81 -2.00 4.61
N GLU A 122 2.91 -2.75 4.76
CA GLU A 122 4.20 -2.13 5.06
C GLU A 122 4.61 -1.18 3.92
N ALA A 123 4.47 -1.63 2.69
CA ALA A 123 4.79 -0.80 1.53
C ALA A 123 3.84 0.41 1.44
N LEU A 124 2.56 0.23 1.76
CA LEU A 124 1.60 1.33 1.79
C LEU A 124 1.97 2.35 2.85
N SER A 125 2.50 1.92 3.99
CA SER A 125 2.95 2.85 5.04
C SER A 125 4.05 3.74 4.51
N MET A 126 4.95 3.18 3.71
CA MET A 126 6.01 3.96 3.07
C MET A 126 5.43 4.93 2.05
N TYR A 127 4.43 4.48 1.28
CA TYR A 127 3.75 5.35 0.32
C TYR A 127 3.12 6.55 1.04
N TYR A 128 2.45 6.31 2.17
CA TYR A 128 1.83 7.41 2.92
C TYR A 128 2.88 8.34 3.53
N ALA A 129 4.02 7.80 3.96
CA ALA A 129 5.12 8.64 4.42
C ALA A 129 5.63 9.54 3.30
N TRP A 130 5.70 9.00 2.09
CA TRP A 130 6.08 9.78 0.91
C TRP A 130 5.04 10.87 0.62
N CYS A 131 3.76 10.54 0.70
CA CYS A 131 2.69 11.51 0.49
C CYS A 131 2.75 12.66 1.48
N LEU A 132 3.19 12.38 2.72
CA LEU A 132 3.30 13.38 3.77
C LEU A 132 4.68 14.05 3.79
N ASN A 133 5.51 13.72 2.81
CA ASN A 133 6.83 14.30 2.65
C ASN A 133 7.76 14.01 3.84
N ILE A 134 7.64 12.84 4.44
CA ILE A 134 8.50 12.41 5.53
C ILE A 134 9.27 11.13 5.19
N MET A 135 9.21 10.68 3.93
CA MET A 135 9.94 9.50 3.51
C MET A 135 11.41 9.79 3.36
N HIS A 136 12.26 8.90 3.87
CA HIS A 136 13.70 8.99 3.73
C HIS A 136 14.30 7.58 3.76
N ASP A 137 15.55 7.45 3.40
CA ASP A 137 16.18 6.13 3.22
C ASP A 137 16.15 5.27 4.48
N ASN A 138 16.13 5.87 5.65
CA ASN A 138 16.11 5.13 6.90
C ASN A 138 14.73 5.08 7.54
N TYR A 139 13.67 5.32 6.76
CA TYR A 139 12.31 5.31 7.29
C TYR A 139 11.97 3.92 7.81
N GLU A 140 11.43 3.87 9.01
CA GLU A 140 11.02 2.61 9.62
C GLU A 140 9.51 2.53 9.68
N VAL A 141 8.96 1.40 9.27
CA VAL A 141 7.53 1.17 9.26
C VAL A 141 7.03 0.97 10.70
N ASP A 142 5.89 1.56 11.00
CA ASP A 142 5.26 1.42 12.30
C ASP A 142 4.46 0.12 12.32
N ASP A 143 4.96 -0.88 13.03
CA ASP A 143 4.32 -2.19 13.10
C ASP A 143 2.93 -2.15 13.71
N SER A 144 2.68 -1.23 14.63
CA SER A 144 1.35 -1.13 15.24
C SER A 144 0.33 -0.62 14.21
N LEU A 145 0.74 0.22 13.30
CA LEU A 145 -0.12 0.69 12.22
C LEU A 145 -0.44 -0.46 11.28
N VAL A 146 0.56 -1.28 10.94
CA VAL A 146 0.38 -2.44 10.07
C VAL A 146 -0.64 -3.39 10.69
N ASP A 147 -0.48 -3.72 11.97
CA ASP A 147 -1.39 -4.61 12.66
C ASP A 147 -2.80 -4.05 12.71
N SER A 148 -2.93 -2.77 12.93
CA SER A 148 -4.22 -2.10 13.03
C SER A 148 -4.99 -2.19 11.71
N ILE A 149 -4.32 -1.92 10.61
CA ILE A 149 -4.94 -1.97 9.29
C ILE A 149 -5.34 -3.40 8.93
N LEU A 150 -4.48 -4.37 9.20
CA LEU A 150 -4.78 -5.76 8.90
C LEU A 150 -5.98 -6.25 9.70
N LYS A 151 -6.04 -5.90 10.98
CA LYS A 151 -7.16 -6.28 11.83
C LYS A 151 -8.46 -5.67 11.34
N GLU A 152 -8.42 -4.41 10.92
CA GLU A 152 -9.59 -3.73 10.43
C GLU A 152 -10.08 -4.38 9.14
N TYR A 153 -9.17 -4.74 8.25
CA TYR A 153 -9.52 -5.43 7.03
C TYR A 153 -10.17 -6.78 7.33
N ARG A 154 -9.59 -7.56 8.26
CA ARG A 154 -10.11 -8.88 8.59
C ARG A 154 -11.46 -8.82 9.30
N ARG A 155 -11.76 -7.73 9.96
CA ARG A 155 -13.09 -7.54 10.52
C ARG A 155 -14.13 -7.39 9.41
N LYS A 156 -13.77 -6.73 8.33
CA LYS A 156 -14.67 -6.48 7.22
C LYS A 156 -14.69 -7.62 6.22
N TYR A 157 -13.59 -8.30 6.04
CA TYR A 157 -13.43 -9.41 5.11
C TYR A 157 -12.84 -10.60 5.85
N PRO A 158 -13.64 -11.34 6.60
CA PRO A 158 -13.14 -12.50 7.34
C PRO A 158 -12.70 -13.60 6.38
N PHE A 159 -11.90 -14.52 6.88
CA PHE A 159 -11.39 -15.62 6.07
C PHE A 159 -12.51 -16.48 5.53
#